data_50275ae9cfdb16e4070539c74a1f0952
#
_entry.id   50275ae9cfdb16e4070539c74a1f0952
#
_cell.length_a   1.000
_cell.length_b   1.000
_cell.length_c   1.000
_cell.angle_alpha   90.00
_cell.angle_beta   90.00
_cell.angle_gamma   90.00
#
_symmetry.space_group_name_H-M   'P 1'
#
loop_
_entity.id
_entity.type
_entity.pdbx_description
1 polymer ?
#
loop_
_entity_poly.entity_id
_entity_poly.type
_entity_poly.pdbx_seq_one_letter_code
_entity_poly.pdbx_strand_id
1 'polypeptide(L)'
;MGVGSSLRMQSSKYLQQKRYINFLDEAFGLAPLKAQQRNSDTFDDWCWPCAPRKKSYLSTADNVLDLPSYSITSFPDVLDWSHDDILVAALGKKYHKWSWRTQSPVDQGQTMFDIRCCKFDPKGKRLLLGTDMRVEVHNELSKCQFVQYCKCNIQICTITAIDWSPTGNSFVTGCSRGRICAMNEKDFPIKSLVLIEGAMLVVKISPNARYVAVAGVHKHRVWILSWPDLIRFRFMKTNEIVKDLNWHPWQTALLGVATLSSDRHASMIIWEPHATDKLRQQDVGRGRYSIDAMRFNNKTGELLLSLWSLDVNVPYPKSSELVVMSNFDTVVDHWGESHTGLNRIRTMVFSPDGTKLATATADEDLIIWNFLPNDYKKILARKKFTAFPQFLDICSYGYTIR
;
A
#
# COMPACT_ATOMS: atom_id res chain seq x y z
N MET A 1 20.87 -34.23 -21.37
CA MET A 1 19.94 -33.83 -20.29
C MET A 1 19.65 -32.32 -20.37
N GLY A 2 18.75 -31.87 -21.23
CA GLY A 2 18.51 -30.45 -21.49
C GLY A 2 17.09 -30.07 -21.87
N VAL A 3 16.13 -31.00 -21.84
CA VAL A 3 14.75 -30.74 -22.31
C VAL A 3 13.77 -30.35 -21.18
N GLY A 4 14.12 -30.64 -19.92
CA GLY A 4 13.21 -30.43 -18.79
C GLY A 4 13.08 -28.98 -18.30
N SER A 5 14.06 -28.11 -18.53
CA SER A 5 14.04 -26.74 -18.04
C SER A 5 13.21 -25.79 -18.93
N SER A 6 13.17 -26.05 -20.24
CA SER A 6 12.42 -25.23 -21.20
C SER A 6 10.90 -25.39 -21.04
N LEU A 7 10.43 -26.61 -20.78
CA LEU A 7 9.00 -26.89 -20.58
C LEU A 7 8.45 -26.32 -19.27
N ARG A 8 9.23 -26.27 -18.18
CA ARG A 8 8.83 -25.63 -16.93
C ARG A 8 8.70 -24.10 -17.08
N MET A 9 9.58 -23.49 -17.86
CA MET A 9 9.54 -22.04 -18.10
C MET A 9 8.36 -21.61 -18.96
N GLN A 10 7.98 -22.45 -19.95
CA GLN A 10 6.80 -22.22 -20.80
C GLN A 10 5.49 -22.43 -20.02
N SER A 11 5.42 -23.40 -19.12
CA SER A 11 4.23 -23.63 -18.28
C SER A 11 3.99 -22.48 -17.31
N SER A 12 5.04 -21.88 -16.75
CA SER A 12 4.94 -20.70 -15.86
C SER A 12 4.41 -19.48 -16.61
N LYS A 13 4.91 -19.18 -17.80
CA LYS A 13 4.41 -18.09 -18.64
C LYS A 13 2.96 -18.29 -19.08
N TYR A 14 2.60 -19.49 -19.44
CA TYR A 14 1.22 -19.84 -19.82
C TYR A 14 0.25 -19.67 -18.66
N LEU A 15 0.62 -20.06 -17.43
CA LEU A 15 -0.19 -19.87 -16.24
C LEU A 15 -0.35 -18.38 -15.89
N GLN A 16 0.69 -17.58 -16.07
CA GLN A 16 0.63 -16.13 -15.89
C GLN A 16 -0.30 -15.46 -16.90
N GLN A 17 -0.20 -15.83 -18.19
CA GLN A 17 -1.11 -15.33 -19.24
C GLN A 17 -2.57 -15.74 -18.97
N LYS A 18 -2.81 -16.97 -18.57
CA LYS A 18 -4.15 -17.46 -18.25
C LYS A 18 -4.76 -16.74 -17.04
N ARG A 19 -3.96 -16.43 -16.02
CA ARG A 19 -4.39 -15.63 -14.86
C ARG A 19 -4.71 -14.19 -15.25
N TYR A 20 -3.92 -13.59 -16.12
CA TYR A 20 -4.16 -12.25 -16.64
C TYR A 20 -5.42 -12.18 -17.51
N ILE A 21 -5.66 -13.17 -18.36
CA ILE A 21 -6.90 -13.27 -19.15
C ILE A 21 -8.12 -13.41 -18.23
N ASN A 22 -8.08 -14.31 -17.24
CA ASN A 22 -9.16 -14.45 -16.26
C ASN A 22 -9.42 -13.15 -15.48
N PHE A 23 -8.39 -12.39 -15.17
CA PHE A 23 -8.53 -11.07 -14.56
C PHE A 23 -9.23 -10.07 -15.49
N LEU A 24 -8.87 -10.04 -16.76
CA LEU A 24 -9.52 -9.18 -17.74
C LEU A 24 -10.99 -9.58 -17.94
N ASP A 25 -11.27 -10.88 -18.02
CA ASP A 25 -12.65 -11.39 -18.15
C ASP A 25 -13.51 -10.99 -16.95
N GLU A 26 -12.97 -11.06 -15.73
CA GLU A 26 -13.63 -10.61 -14.50
C GLU A 26 -13.78 -9.08 -14.48
N ALA A 27 -12.73 -8.34 -14.86
CA ALA A 27 -12.75 -6.87 -14.87
C ALA A 27 -13.73 -6.29 -15.90
N PHE A 28 -13.93 -6.99 -17.02
CA PHE A 28 -14.87 -6.60 -18.06
C PHE A 28 -16.26 -7.23 -17.91
N GLY A 29 -16.51 -8.01 -16.85
CA GLY A 29 -17.79 -8.67 -16.60
C GLY A 29 -18.14 -9.73 -17.63
N LEU A 30 -17.16 -10.27 -18.35
CA LEU A 30 -17.33 -11.39 -19.25
C LEU A 30 -17.61 -12.65 -18.43
N ALA A 31 -18.55 -13.49 -18.87
CA ALA A 31 -18.98 -14.65 -18.12
C ALA A 31 -17.77 -15.53 -17.75
N PRO A 32 -17.66 -15.99 -16.49
CA PRO A 32 -16.53 -16.82 -16.08
C PRO A 32 -16.53 -18.09 -16.93
N LEU A 33 -15.41 -18.34 -17.61
CA LEU A 33 -15.15 -19.65 -18.18
C LEU A 33 -15.37 -20.68 -17.08
N LYS A 34 -16.29 -21.62 -17.28
CA LYS A 34 -16.72 -22.66 -16.33
C LYS A 34 -15.55 -23.08 -15.48
N ALA A 35 -15.61 -22.77 -14.18
CA ALA A 35 -14.64 -23.25 -13.22
C ALA A 35 -14.58 -24.77 -13.34
N GLN A 36 -13.52 -25.31 -13.93
CA GLN A 36 -13.23 -26.71 -13.77
C GLN A 36 -13.14 -26.97 -12.26
N GLN A 37 -14.03 -27.81 -11.76
CA GLN A 37 -13.96 -28.35 -10.42
C GLN A 37 -12.54 -28.84 -10.17
N ARG A 38 -11.74 -28.04 -9.48
CA ARG A 38 -10.48 -28.49 -8.93
C ARG A 38 -10.82 -29.36 -7.75
N ASN A 39 -10.46 -30.63 -7.84
CA ASN A 39 -10.46 -31.55 -6.72
C ASN A 39 -9.75 -30.89 -5.54
N SER A 40 -10.39 -30.87 -4.39
CA SER A 40 -10.09 -30.14 -3.18
C SER A 40 -8.99 -30.81 -2.32
N ASP A 41 -8.01 -31.41 -2.91
CA ASP A 41 -7.03 -32.22 -2.15
C ASP A 41 -5.59 -31.76 -2.41
N THR A 42 -5.26 -30.53 -2.04
CA THR A 42 -3.94 -30.16 -1.50
C THR A 42 -3.97 -28.70 -1.07
N PHE A 43 -3.88 -28.46 0.21
CA PHE A 43 -3.80 -27.15 0.88
C PHE A 43 -2.51 -26.38 0.52
N ASP A 44 -1.63 -26.93 -0.29
CA ASP A 44 -0.26 -26.46 -0.51
C ASP A 44 -0.06 -25.45 -1.65
N ASP A 45 -1.08 -25.14 -2.45
CA ASP A 45 -0.92 -24.29 -3.65
C ASP A 45 -1.56 -22.91 -3.54
N TRP A 46 -1.97 -22.48 -2.35
CA TRP A 46 -2.62 -21.19 -2.18
C TRP A 46 -1.62 -20.05 -1.97
N CYS A 47 -1.23 -19.43 -3.06
CA CYS A 47 -0.37 -18.25 -3.08
C CYS A 47 -1.09 -17.07 -3.75
N TRP A 48 -0.72 -15.84 -3.39
CA TRP A 48 -1.19 -14.68 -4.13
C TRP A 48 -0.44 -14.49 -5.45
N PRO A 49 -1.04 -13.83 -6.47
CA PRO A 49 -0.38 -13.54 -7.73
C PRO A 49 0.86 -12.66 -7.50
N CYS A 50 2.00 -13.11 -7.94
CA CYS A 50 3.27 -12.42 -7.76
C CYS A 50 4.21 -12.70 -8.93
N ALA A 51 5.00 -11.70 -9.33
CA ALA A 51 6.14 -11.82 -10.23
C ALA A 51 7.43 -11.60 -9.41
N PRO A 52 7.92 -12.63 -8.69
CA PRO A 52 8.96 -12.45 -7.70
C PRO A 52 10.27 -12.02 -8.33
N ARG A 53 11.01 -11.18 -7.61
CA ARG A 53 12.38 -10.79 -7.96
C ARG A 53 13.30 -11.99 -7.96
N LYS A 54 14.33 -11.94 -8.81
CA LYS A 54 15.32 -13.04 -8.91
C LYS A 54 16.54 -12.82 -8.03
N LYS A 55 16.75 -11.61 -7.53
CA LYS A 55 17.91 -11.18 -6.73
C LYS A 55 17.46 -10.23 -5.64
N SER A 56 18.21 -10.15 -4.56
CA SER A 56 18.08 -9.11 -3.57
C SER A 56 18.44 -7.74 -4.18
N TYR A 57 17.68 -6.71 -3.85
CA TYR A 57 17.88 -5.33 -4.29
C TYR A 57 17.86 -4.34 -3.12
N LEU A 58 17.30 -4.73 -1.98
CA LEU A 58 17.32 -3.93 -0.76
C LEU A 58 18.71 -4.00 -0.12
N SER A 59 19.66 -3.23 -0.61
CA SER A 59 21.03 -3.24 -0.09
C SER A 59 21.41 -1.94 0.58
N THR A 60 21.08 -0.81 -0.03
CA THR A 60 21.46 0.53 0.45
C THR A 60 20.34 1.53 0.20
N ALA A 61 20.25 2.53 1.07
CA ALA A 61 19.41 3.69 0.84
C ALA A 61 19.91 4.48 -0.39
N ASP A 62 18.95 4.92 -1.21
CA ASP A 62 19.26 5.78 -2.37
C ASP A 62 19.38 7.25 -1.94
N ASN A 63 18.56 7.65 -0.97
CA ASN A 63 18.59 8.98 -0.37
C ASN A 63 18.03 8.93 1.05
N VAL A 64 18.47 9.86 1.90
CA VAL A 64 17.94 10.08 3.24
C VAL A 64 17.63 11.57 3.39
N LEU A 65 16.41 11.87 3.79
CA LEU A 65 15.89 13.23 4.00
C LEU A 65 15.39 13.35 5.43
N ASP A 66 15.51 14.53 6.03
CA ASP A 66 15.03 14.81 7.38
C ASP A 66 13.50 15.03 7.37
N LEU A 67 12.81 14.47 8.36
CA LEU A 67 11.39 14.69 8.65
C LEU A 67 11.21 15.26 10.06
N PRO A 68 11.55 16.53 10.29
CA PRO A 68 11.53 17.12 11.62
C PRO A 68 10.14 17.05 12.26
N SER A 69 10.06 16.63 13.51
CA SER A 69 8.82 16.47 14.29
C SER A 69 7.90 15.29 13.87
N TYR A 70 8.40 14.38 13.04
CA TYR A 70 7.65 13.17 12.69
C TYR A 70 7.50 12.21 13.88
N SER A 71 8.49 12.16 14.76
CA SER A 71 8.52 11.29 15.94
C SER A 71 7.32 11.48 16.87
N ILE A 72 6.80 12.70 16.98
CA ILE A 72 5.68 13.06 17.86
C ILE A 72 4.30 12.80 17.25
N THR A 73 4.20 12.46 15.97
CA THR A 73 2.90 12.17 15.35
C THR A 73 2.32 10.85 15.86
N SER A 74 1.05 10.86 16.24
CA SER A 74 0.34 9.65 16.68
C SER A 74 -0.14 8.79 15.51
N PHE A 75 -0.27 9.39 14.32
CA PHE A 75 -0.78 8.75 13.11
C PHE A 75 0.33 8.65 12.07
N PRO A 76 0.65 7.45 11.58
CA PRO A 76 1.77 7.25 10.66
C PRO A 76 1.47 7.63 9.21
N ASP A 77 0.21 7.65 8.77
CA ASP A 77 -0.19 7.86 7.37
C ASP A 77 -0.11 9.34 6.92
N VAL A 78 1.03 9.98 7.22
CA VAL A 78 1.34 11.38 6.85
C VAL A 78 2.32 11.48 5.67
N LEU A 79 2.56 10.37 4.98
CA LEU A 79 3.45 10.24 3.83
C LEU A 79 2.69 9.63 2.65
N ASP A 80 2.81 10.23 1.47
CA ASP A 80 2.29 9.63 0.24
C ASP A 80 3.12 10.05 -0.98
N TRP A 81 3.02 9.27 -2.08
CA TRP A 81 3.75 9.49 -3.31
C TRP A 81 2.78 9.59 -4.49
N SER A 82 2.76 10.75 -5.16
CA SER A 82 1.84 11.02 -6.26
C SER A 82 2.26 10.32 -7.56
N HIS A 83 1.31 10.19 -8.48
CA HIS A 83 1.57 9.66 -9.83
C HIS A 83 2.64 10.48 -10.60
N ASP A 84 2.79 11.77 -10.31
CA ASP A 84 3.74 12.66 -10.97
C ASP A 84 5.11 12.70 -10.30
N ASP A 85 5.49 11.67 -9.52
CA ASP A 85 6.75 11.56 -8.79
C ASP A 85 6.93 12.67 -7.73
N ILE A 86 5.86 13.14 -7.12
CA ILE A 86 5.90 14.09 -6.01
C ILE A 86 5.63 13.34 -4.72
N LEU A 87 6.59 13.37 -3.81
CA LEU A 87 6.45 12.88 -2.45
C LEU A 87 5.88 14.01 -1.57
N VAL A 88 4.90 13.69 -0.73
CA VAL A 88 4.38 14.61 0.29
C VAL A 88 4.66 14.05 1.67
N ALA A 89 5.10 14.92 2.57
CA ALA A 89 5.19 14.64 4.00
C ALA A 89 4.44 15.73 4.78
N ALA A 90 3.49 15.32 5.61
CA ALA A 90 2.69 16.22 6.43
C ALA A 90 3.17 16.19 7.88
N LEU A 91 3.54 17.36 8.42
CA LEU A 91 4.15 17.52 9.73
C LEU A 91 3.43 18.64 10.51
N GLY A 92 2.64 18.26 11.52
CA GLY A 92 1.80 19.20 12.25
C GLY A 92 0.78 19.87 11.31
N LYS A 93 0.80 21.21 11.23
CA LYS A 93 -0.11 21.99 10.38
C LYS A 93 0.42 22.23 8.96
N LYS A 94 1.63 21.82 8.66
CA LYS A 94 2.28 22.05 7.36
C LYS A 94 2.50 20.73 6.64
N TYR A 95 2.54 20.78 5.33
CA TYR A 95 3.02 19.68 4.51
C TYR A 95 3.98 20.20 3.45
N HIS A 96 4.96 19.38 3.10
CA HIS A 96 6.00 19.68 2.15
C HIS A 96 5.89 18.72 0.98
N LYS A 97 6.04 19.23 -0.24
CA LYS A 97 6.08 18.47 -1.48
C LYS A 97 7.50 18.47 -2.04
N TRP A 98 8.00 17.29 -2.32
CA TRP A 98 9.32 17.05 -2.89
C TRP A 98 9.20 16.33 -4.22
N SER A 99 9.82 16.84 -5.29
CA SER A 99 9.86 16.15 -6.58
C SER A 99 11.02 15.15 -6.60
N TRP A 100 10.68 13.88 -6.74
CA TRP A 100 11.68 12.84 -6.91
C TRP A 100 12.42 12.97 -8.25
N ARG A 101 11.75 13.47 -9.30
CA ARG A 101 12.32 13.64 -10.62
C ARG A 101 13.40 14.72 -10.67
N THR A 102 13.16 15.86 -10.04
CA THR A 102 14.09 17.01 -10.03
C THR A 102 14.98 17.04 -8.78
N GLN A 103 14.75 16.16 -7.81
CA GLN A 103 15.45 16.11 -6.52
C GLN A 103 15.43 17.46 -5.79
N SER A 104 14.28 18.10 -5.79
CA SER A 104 14.11 19.45 -5.23
C SER A 104 12.73 19.63 -4.55
N PRO A 105 12.63 20.55 -3.57
CA PRO A 105 11.34 20.94 -3.04
C PRO A 105 10.51 21.60 -4.14
N VAL A 106 9.23 21.25 -4.22
CA VAL A 106 8.30 21.79 -5.22
C VAL A 106 7.45 22.89 -4.61
N ASP A 107 6.83 22.58 -3.47
CA ASP A 107 5.85 23.48 -2.85
C ASP A 107 5.60 23.04 -1.40
N GLN A 108 4.96 23.94 -0.66
CA GLN A 108 4.50 23.67 0.70
C GLN A 108 3.11 24.26 0.91
N GLY A 109 2.34 23.62 1.77
CA GLY A 109 1.02 24.11 2.14
C GLY A 109 0.82 24.09 3.65
N GLN A 110 -0.23 24.72 4.08
CA GLN A 110 -0.58 24.82 5.50
C GLN A 110 -2.08 24.65 5.69
N THR A 111 -2.46 24.03 6.79
CA THR A 111 -3.83 23.87 7.26
C THR A 111 -4.03 24.64 8.58
N MET A 112 -5.28 24.86 8.94
CA MET A 112 -5.60 25.50 10.23
C MET A 112 -5.35 24.54 11.42
N PHE A 113 -5.59 23.25 11.22
CA PHE A 113 -5.48 22.18 12.23
C PHE A 113 -4.34 21.24 11.90
N ASP A 114 -3.94 20.44 12.89
CA ASP A 114 -2.91 19.42 12.68
C ASP A 114 -3.37 18.36 11.69
N ILE A 115 -2.50 18.03 10.74
CA ILE A 115 -2.72 17.01 9.74
C ILE A 115 -2.44 15.64 10.38
N ARG A 116 -3.37 14.72 10.23
CA ARG A 116 -3.30 13.36 10.80
C ARG A 116 -3.07 12.28 9.75
N CYS A 117 -3.48 12.56 8.52
CA CYS A 117 -3.25 11.68 7.39
C CYS A 117 -3.30 12.47 6.08
N CYS A 118 -2.58 12.02 5.06
CA CYS A 118 -2.58 12.63 3.75
C CYS A 118 -2.59 11.57 2.64
N LYS A 119 -3.20 11.89 1.50
CA LYS A 119 -3.26 11.01 0.34
C LYS A 119 -3.46 11.78 -0.95
N PHE A 120 -2.63 11.52 -1.96
CA PHE A 120 -2.86 12.04 -3.31
C PHE A 120 -4.02 11.33 -4.00
N ASP A 121 -4.73 12.06 -4.85
CA ASP A 121 -5.67 11.44 -5.77
C ASP A 121 -4.92 10.57 -6.81
N PRO A 122 -5.60 9.65 -7.48
CA PRO A 122 -4.96 8.74 -8.45
C PRO A 122 -4.28 9.46 -9.62
N LYS A 123 -4.65 10.71 -9.89
CA LYS A 123 -4.03 11.55 -10.94
C LYS A 123 -2.83 12.34 -10.43
N GLY A 124 -2.57 12.35 -9.13
CA GLY A 124 -1.50 13.11 -8.49
C GLY A 124 -1.71 14.62 -8.37
N LYS A 125 -2.89 15.11 -8.76
CA LYS A 125 -3.18 16.57 -8.86
C LYS A 125 -3.75 17.17 -7.60
N ARG A 126 -4.37 16.37 -6.76
CA ARG A 126 -5.05 16.81 -5.54
C ARG A 126 -4.56 16.04 -4.35
N LEU A 127 -4.40 16.74 -3.26
CA LEU A 127 -3.97 16.19 -1.99
C LEU A 127 -5.15 16.24 -1.01
N LEU A 128 -5.58 15.07 -0.55
CA LEU A 128 -6.55 14.90 0.52
C LEU A 128 -5.82 14.93 1.86
N LEU A 129 -6.31 15.75 2.77
CA LEU A 129 -5.77 15.91 4.11
C LEU A 129 -6.86 15.61 5.14
N GLY A 130 -6.60 14.69 6.04
CA GLY A 130 -7.39 14.49 7.23
C GLY A 130 -6.78 15.26 8.39
N THR A 131 -7.57 16.15 9.00
CA THR A 131 -7.13 17.01 10.10
C THR A 131 -8.01 16.80 11.33
N ASP A 132 -7.72 17.51 12.39
CA ASP A 132 -8.63 17.61 13.50
C ASP A 132 -9.94 18.27 13.02
N MET A 133 -11.07 17.60 13.25
CA MET A 133 -12.45 17.98 12.92
C MET A 133 -12.85 17.96 11.44
N ARG A 134 -11.94 18.01 10.46
CA ARG A 134 -12.32 18.18 9.06
C ARG A 134 -11.38 17.48 8.08
N VAL A 135 -11.89 17.35 6.89
CA VAL A 135 -11.16 16.93 5.70
C VAL A 135 -10.96 18.14 4.79
N GLU A 136 -9.79 18.25 4.20
CA GLU A 136 -9.45 19.27 3.22
C GLU A 136 -8.92 18.63 1.93
N VAL A 137 -9.28 19.21 0.78
CA VAL A 137 -8.70 18.86 -0.51
C VAL A 137 -7.94 20.06 -1.03
N HIS A 138 -6.66 19.90 -1.27
CA HIS A 138 -5.76 20.92 -1.80
C HIS A 138 -5.37 20.59 -3.23
N ASN A 139 -5.25 21.61 -4.09
CA ASN A 139 -4.82 21.46 -5.48
C ASN A 139 -3.29 21.38 -5.63
N GLU A 140 -2.82 21.32 -6.88
CA GLU A 140 -1.39 21.30 -7.21
C GLU A 140 -0.62 22.48 -6.61
N LEU A 141 -1.25 23.67 -6.57
CA LEU A 141 -0.68 24.92 -6.02
C LEU A 141 -0.85 25.04 -4.50
N SER A 142 -1.10 23.95 -3.80
CA SER A 142 -1.31 23.89 -2.35
C SER A 142 -2.43 24.82 -1.83
N LYS A 143 -3.40 25.16 -2.69
CA LYS A 143 -4.59 25.92 -2.31
C LYS A 143 -5.73 24.98 -1.96
N CYS A 144 -6.37 25.26 -0.80
CA CYS A 144 -7.55 24.52 -0.37
C CYS A 144 -8.73 24.80 -1.32
N GLN A 145 -9.27 23.74 -1.91
CA GLN A 145 -10.43 23.78 -2.80
C GLN A 145 -11.72 23.35 -2.11
N PHE A 146 -11.60 22.46 -1.15
CA PHE A 146 -12.74 21.82 -0.50
C PHE A 146 -12.46 21.60 0.98
N VAL A 147 -13.48 21.86 1.81
CA VAL A 147 -13.44 21.60 3.26
C VAL A 147 -14.75 20.96 3.68
N GLN A 148 -14.67 19.85 4.41
CA GLN A 148 -15.83 19.20 5.00
C GLN A 148 -15.57 18.82 6.45
N TYR A 149 -16.41 19.27 7.35
CA TYR A 149 -16.36 18.90 8.76
C TYR A 149 -16.91 17.48 8.99
N CYS A 150 -16.36 16.81 10.00
CA CYS A 150 -16.86 15.49 10.39
C CYS A 150 -18.31 15.60 10.89
N LYS A 151 -19.17 14.67 10.45
CA LYS A 151 -20.58 14.62 10.86
C LYS A 151 -20.82 14.09 12.29
N CYS A 152 -19.78 13.98 13.10
CA CYS A 152 -19.92 13.55 14.48
C CYS A 152 -20.56 14.60 15.41
N ASN A 153 -20.62 15.88 14.98
CA ASN A 153 -21.15 17.03 15.75
C ASN A 153 -20.51 17.18 17.15
N ILE A 154 -19.32 16.68 17.34
CA ILE A 154 -18.59 16.73 18.60
C ILE A 154 -17.32 17.52 18.36
N GLN A 155 -17.04 18.49 19.24
CA GLN A 155 -15.90 19.42 19.12
C GLN A 155 -14.51 18.75 19.09
N ILE A 156 -14.41 17.46 19.48
CA ILE A 156 -13.14 16.72 19.51
C ILE A 156 -13.30 15.47 18.65
N CYS A 157 -13.34 15.65 17.34
CA CYS A 157 -13.30 14.54 16.38
C CYS A 157 -12.16 14.75 15.42
N THR A 158 -11.30 13.73 15.28
CA THR A 158 -10.12 13.73 14.41
C THR A 158 -10.34 12.81 13.24
N ILE A 159 -9.99 13.22 12.03
CA ILE A 159 -9.95 12.32 10.87
C ILE A 159 -8.64 11.53 10.96
N THR A 160 -8.75 10.23 11.15
CA THR A 160 -7.59 9.36 11.44
C THR A 160 -7.16 8.48 10.27
N ALA A 161 -8.05 8.28 9.30
CA ALA A 161 -7.75 7.47 8.13
C ALA A 161 -8.52 7.98 6.91
N ILE A 162 -7.88 7.96 5.75
CA ILE A 162 -8.43 8.40 4.47
C ILE A 162 -7.94 7.50 3.34
N ASP A 163 -8.72 7.43 2.26
CA ASP A 163 -8.28 6.84 1.01
C ASP A 163 -9.08 7.38 -0.17
N TRP A 164 -8.46 7.44 -1.36
CA TRP A 164 -9.13 7.80 -2.61
C TRP A 164 -9.69 6.57 -3.31
N SER A 165 -10.85 6.74 -3.91
CA SER A 165 -11.31 5.78 -4.91
C SER A 165 -10.34 5.76 -6.09
N PRO A 166 -10.00 4.59 -6.64
CA PRO A 166 -9.18 4.48 -7.85
C PRO A 166 -9.71 5.28 -9.03
N THR A 167 -11.01 5.58 -9.05
CA THR A 167 -11.64 6.44 -10.09
C THR A 167 -11.30 7.92 -9.92
N GLY A 168 -10.82 8.35 -8.76
CA GLY A 168 -10.46 9.73 -8.44
C GLY A 168 -11.64 10.68 -8.24
N ASN A 169 -12.89 10.20 -8.28
CA ASN A 169 -14.09 11.03 -8.17
C ASN A 169 -14.67 11.07 -6.76
N SER A 170 -14.22 10.19 -5.89
CA SER A 170 -14.73 10.03 -4.53
C SER A 170 -13.64 9.54 -3.60
N PHE A 171 -13.84 9.71 -2.31
CA PHE A 171 -12.89 9.29 -1.27
C PHE A 171 -13.63 8.87 -0.01
N VAL A 172 -12.94 8.09 0.81
CA VAL A 172 -13.43 7.63 2.12
C VAL A 172 -12.67 8.32 3.23
N THR A 173 -13.35 8.60 4.32
CA THR A 173 -12.75 9.11 5.57
C THR A 173 -13.21 8.29 6.75
N GLY A 174 -12.30 8.05 7.68
CA GLY A 174 -12.57 7.44 8.97
C GLY A 174 -12.13 8.37 10.10
N CYS A 175 -12.90 8.43 11.19
CA CYS A 175 -12.61 9.34 12.28
C CYS A 175 -12.35 8.63 13.62
N SER A 176 -11.86 9.40 14.60
CA SER A 176 -11.57 8.94 15.96
C SER A 176 -12.79 8.43 16.74
N ARG A 177 -13.99 8.65 16.24
CA ARG A 177 -15.26 8.18 16.82
C ARG A 177 -15.86 6.98 16.08
N GLY A 178 -15.08 6.36 15.19
CA GLY A 178 -15.51 5.17 14.46
C GLY A 178 -16.55 5.42 13.38
N ARG A 179 -16.72 6.68 12.97
CA ARG A 179 -17.57 7.03 11.83
C ARG A 179 -16.78 6.93 10.54
N ILE A 180 -17.36 6.27 9.56
CA ILE A 180 -16.89 6.23 8.17
C ILE A 180 -17.80 7.08 7.30
N CYS A 181 -17.23 7.82 6.36
CA CYS A 181 -17.97 8.63 5.39
C CYS A 181 -17.42 8.38 3.98
N ALA A 182 -18.31 8.11 3.04
CA ALA A 182 -18.05 8.17 1.61
C ALA A 182 -18.37 9.59 1.14
N MET A 183 -17.45 10.21 0.44
CA MET A 183 -17.56 11.59 -0.03
C MET A 183 -17.30 11.69 -1.53
N ASN A 184 -18.06 12.57 -2.20
CA ASN A 184 -17.80 12.97 -3.57
C ASN A 184 -17.44 14.46 -3.56
N GLU A 185 -16.54 14.88 -4.42
CA GLU A 185 -16.14 16.28 -4.52
C GLU A 185 -17.25 17.23 -4.91
N LYS A 186 -18.21 16.76 -5.71
CA LYS A 186 -19.24 17.63 -6.29
C LYS A 186 -20.48 17.79 -5.42
N ASP A 187 -20.84 16.76 -4.64
CA ASP A 187 -22.19 16.62 -4.07
C ASP A 187 -22.21 16.33 -2.56
N PHE A 188 -21.12 16.55 -1.84
CA PHE A 188 -21.09 16.30 -0.41
C PHE A 188 -21.18 14.80 0.00
N PRO A 189 -21.28 14.48 1.27
CA PRO A 189 -21.18 13.09 1.71
C PRO A 189 -22.27 12.22 1.08
N ILE A 190 -21.84 11.22 0.32
CA ILE A 190 -22.71 10.22 -0.30
C ILE A 190 -23.40 9.42 0.79
N LYS A 191 -22.60 8.90 1.73
CA LYS A 191 -23.07 8.06 2.82
C LYS A 191 -22.19 8.22 4.06
N SER A 192 -22.80 8.05 5.23
CA SER A 192 -22.07 8.08 6.50
C SER A 192 -22.71 7.12 7.50
N LEU A 193 -21.88 6.36 8.20
CA LEU A 193 -22.35 5.47 9.28
C LEU A 193 -21.30 5.39 10.40
N VAL A 194 -21.76 5.08 11.62
CA VAL A 194 -20.89 4.66 12.72
C VAL A 194 -20.71 3.15 12.60
N LEU A 195 -19.48 2.71 12.39
CA LEU A 195 -19.16 1.31 12.13
C LEU A 195 -18.58 0.61 13.33
N ILE A 196 -17.71 1.28 14.06
CA ILE A 196 -16.97 0.75 15.21
C ILE A 196 -17.01 1.76 16.37
N GLU A 197 -16.81 1.27 17.56
CA GLU A 197 -16.56 2.11 18.73
C GLU A 197 -15.04 2.41 18.82
N GLY A 198 -14.68 3.69 18.86
CA GLY A 198 -13.29 4.16 18.94
C GLY A 198 -12.71 4.57 17.58
N ALA A 199 -11.42 4.90 17.58
CA ALA A 199 -10.75 5.44 16.41
C ALA A 199 -10.59 4.44 15.28
N MET A 200 -10.77 4.91 14.04
CA MET A 200 -10.37 4.18 12.84
C MET A 200 -8.85 4.10 12.78
N LEU A 201 -8.32 2.91 12.53
CA LEU A 201 -6.89 2.71 12.29
C LEU A 201 -6.57 2.92 10.81
N VAL A 202 -7.33 2.26 9.96
CA VAL A 202 -7.08 2.21 8.53
C VAL A 202 -8.38 2.02 7.76
N VAL A 203 -8.47 2.71 6.62
CA VAL A 203 -9.50 2.52 5.60
C VAL A 203 -8.81 2.39 4.25
N LYS A 204 -9.17 1.37 3.45
CA LYS A 204 -8.56 1.14 2.12
C LYS A 204 -9.62 0.73 1.13
N ILE A 205 -9.78 1.51 0.06
CA ILE A 205 -10.68 1.18 -1.05
C ILE A 205 -9.99 0.14 -1.94
N SER A 206 -10.74 -0.87 -2.36
CA SER A 206 -10.22 -1.91 -3.25
C SER A 206 -9.84 -1.37 -4.63
N PRO A 207 -8.87 -1.95 -5.34
CA PRO A 207 -8.43 -1.47 -6.65
C PRO A 207 -9.54 -1.42 -7.71
N ASN A 208 -10.58 -2.24 -7.58
CA ASN A 208 -11.75 -2.21 -8.47
C ASN A 208 -12.85 -1.23 -8.06
N ALA A 209 -12.62 -0.43 -7.02
CA ALA A 209 -13.57 0.54 -6.46
C ALA A 209 -14.95 -0.07 -6.08
N ARG A 210 -14.99 -1.35 -5.67
CA ARG A 210 -16.24 -2.02 -5.24
C ARG A 210 -16.38 -2.16 -3.74
N TYR A 211 -15.26 -2.17 -3.02
CA TYR A 211 -15.23 -2.45 -1.59
C TYR A 211 -14.34 -1.47 -0.85
N VAL A 212 -14.59 -1.30 0.42
CA VAL A 212 -13.70 -0.64 1.36
C VAL A 212 -13.45 -1.56 2.54
N ALA A 213 -12.18 -1.79 2.86
CA ALA A 213 -11.74 -2.51 4.06
C ALA A 213 -11.48 -1.51 5.19
N VAL A 214 -11.94 -1.85 6.38
CA VAL A 214 -11.88 -0.96 7.56
C VAL A 214 -11.46 -1.74 8.79
N ALA A 215 -10.51 -1.19 9.54
CA ALA A 215 -10.15 -1.66 10.87
C ALA A 215 -10.03 -0.51 11.86
N GLY A 216 -10.35 -0.79 13.13
CA GLY A 216 -10.21 0.16 14.24
C GLY A 216 -8.92 -0.06 15.03
N VAL A 217 -8.49 0.99 15.73
CA VAL A 217 -7.36 0.93 16.65
C VAL A 217 -7.63 -0.09 17.76
N HIS A 218 -6.71 -1.01 18.01
CA HIS A 218 -6.83 -2.09 18.98
C HIS A 218 -8.08 -2.95 18.84
N LYS A 219 -8.63 -3.09 17.63
CA LYS A 219 -9.77 -3.95 17.36
C LYS A 219 -9.35 -5.26 16.70
N HIS A 220 -10.17 -6.29 16.92
CA HIS A 220 -9.99 -7.66 16.43
C HIS A 220 -10.94 -7.97 15.27
N ARG A 221 -11.35 -6.94 14.51
CA ARG A 221 -12.29 -7.09 13.41
C ARG A 221 -11.86 -6.25 12.23
N VAL A 222 -11.96 -6.86 11.05
CA VAL A 222 -11.86 -6.20 9.76
C VAL A 222 -13.24 -6.24 9.11
N TRP A 223 -13.75 -5.07 8.74
CA TRP A 223 -15.02 -4.92 8.04
C TRP A 223 -14.77 -4.70 6.55
N ILE A 224 -15.55 -5.37 5.71
CA ILE A 224 -15.64 -5.08 4.29
C ILE A 224 -17.04 -4.51 4.02
N LEU A 225 -17.06 -3.33 3.42
CA LEU A 225 -18.29 -2.64 3.03
C LEU A 225 -18.30 -2.48 1.51
N SER A 226 -19.48 -2.43 0.91
CA SER A 226 -19.62 -2.02 -0.49
C SER A 226 -19.26 -0.54 -0.64
N TRP A 227 -18.67 -0.19 -1.75
CA TRP A 227 -18.32 1.19 -2.08
C TRP A 227 -19.17 1.68 -3.26
N PRO A 228 -19.70 2.92 -3.26
CA PRO A 228 -19.60 3.95 -2.18
C PRO A 228 -20.72 3.87 -1.13
N ASP A 229 -21.66 2.93 -1.23
CA ASP A 229 -22.88 2.89 -0.44
C ASP A 229 -22.66 2.51 1.03
N LEU A 230 -21.47 2.05 1.39
CA LEU A 230 -21.09 1.62 2.74
C LEU A 230 -22.03 0.57 3.35
N ILE A 231 -22.59 -0.31 2.52
CA ILE A 231 -23.40 -1.44 2.98
C ILE A 231 -22.44 -2.53 3.51
N ARG A 232 -22.72 -3.07 4.68
CA ARG A 232 -21.91 -4.15 5.26
C ARG A 232 -21.99 -5.39 4.37
N PHE A 233 -20.86 -5.79 3.83
CA PHE A 233 -20.73 -6.97 2.98
C PHE A 233 -20.29 -8.19 3.79
N ARG A 234 -19.14 -8.09 4.45
CA ARG A 234 -18.56 -9.13 5.31
C ARG A 234 -17.73 -8.56 6.42
N PHE A 235 -17.41 -9.40 7.39
CA PHE A 235 -16.39 -9.09 8.39
C PHE A 235 -15.58 -10.35 8.72
N MET A 236 -14.34 -10.13 9.08
CA MET A 236 -13.44 -11.14 9.64
C MET A 236 -13.21 -10.80 11.11
N LYS A 237 -13.37 -11.77 11.99
CA LYS A 237 -12.95 -11.67 13.38
C LYS A 237 -11.61 -12.36 13.54
N THR A 238 -10.63 -11.65 14.06
CA THR A 238 -9.31 -12.18 14.39
C THR A 238 -9.21 -12.39 15.90
N ASN A 239 -8.34 -13.29 16.32
CA ASN A 239 -7.98 -13.42 17.74
C ASN A 239 -6.94 -12.38 18.16
N GLU A 240 -6.37 -11.66 17.19
CA GLU A 240 -5.25 -10.76 17.30
C GLU A 240 -5.65 -9.32 16.96
N ILE A 241 -4.88 -8.37 17.45
CA ILE A 241 -5.09 -6.94 17.16
C ILE A 241 -4.67 -6.65 15.72
N VAL A 242 -5.55 -6.04 14.92
CA VAL A 242 -5.23 -5.59 13.56
C VAL A 242 -4.28 -4.40 13.61
N LYS A 243 -3.22 -4.44 12.81
CA LYS A 243 -2.18 -3.40 12.73
C LYS A 243 -2.19 -2.64 11.42
N ASP A 244 -2.41 -3.33 10.28
CA ASP A 244 -2.49 -2.70 8.97
C ASP A 244 -3.33 -3.54 8.00
N LEU A 245 -3.80 -2.90 6.93
CA LEU A 245 -4.56 -3.51 5.83
C LEU A 245 -4.02 -3.04 4.49
N ASN A 246 -3.89 -3.97 3.53
CA ASN A 246 -3.54 -3.60 2.17
C ASN A 246 -4.20 -4.54 1.16
N TRP A 247 -4.85 -3.98 0.13
CA TRP A 247 -5.39 -4.76 -0.98
C TRP A 247 -4.29 -5.19 -1.94
N HIS A 248 -4.43 -6.40 -2.48
CA HIS A 248 -3.56 -6.85 -3.55
C HIS A 248 -3.82 -6.03 -4.83
N PRO A 249 -2.79 -5.49 -5.49
CA PRO A 249 -2.99 -4.56 -6.60
C PRO A 249 -3.62 -5.18 -7.85
N TRP A 250 -3.42 -6.49 -8.08
CA TRP A 250 -3.91 -7.17 -9.28
C TRP A 250 -5.13 -8.07 -9.03
N GLN A 251 -5.23 -8.64 -7.83
CA GLN A 251 -6.37 -9.46 -7.44
C GLN A 251 -7.24 -8.67 -6.48
N THR A 252 -8.24 -8.03 -7.05
CA THR A 252 -9.07 -7.02 -6.37
C THR A 252 -9.91 -7.53 -5.21
N ALA A 253 -10.03 -8.84 -5.06
CA ALA A 253 -10.72 -9.50 -3.97
C ALA A 253 -9.77 -10.01 -2.86
N LEU A 254 -8.46 -9.77 -2.97
CA LEU A 254 -7.49 -10.29 -2.02
C LEU A 254 -7.00 -9.19 -1.07
N LEU A 255 -7.20 -9.40 0.22
CA LEU A 255 -6.82 -8.48 1.28
C LEU A 255 -5.71 -9.08 2.15
N GLY A 256 -4.60 -8.38 2.28
CA GLY A 256 -3.61 -8.64 3.31
C GLY A 256 -3.97 -7.92 4.61
N VAL A 257 -3.82 -8.60 5.73
CA VAL A 257 -4.09 -8.08 7.06
C VAL A 257 -2.89 -8.41 7.95
N ALA A 258 -2.28 -7.38 8.51
CA ALA A 258 -1.24 -7.51 9.52
C ALA A 258 -1.89 -7.55 10.91
N THR A 259 -1.46 -8.48 11.75
CA THR A 259 -2.00 -8.65 13.10
C THR A 259 -0.88 -8.82 14.13
N LEU A 260 -1.22 -8.60 15.39
CA LEU A 260 -0.33 -8.77 16.53
C LEU A 260 -1.07 -9.54 17.62
N SER A 261 -0.52 -10.68 18.04
CA SER A 261 -1.07 -11.50 19.12
C SER A 261 -0.80 -10.88 20.50
N SER A 262 -1.52 -11.38 21.52
CA SER A 262 -1.26 -11.05 22.93
C SER A 262 0.17 -11.39 23.36
N ASP A 263 0.74 -12.44 22.80
CA ASP A 263 2.08 -12.94 23.10
C ASP A 263 3.18 -12.19 22.33
N ARG A 264 2.79 -11.11 21.61
CA ARG A 264 3.66 -10.25 20.82
C ARG A 264 4.30 -10.93 19.59
N HIS A 265 3.60 -11.89 19.01
CA HIS A 265 3.94 -12.46 17.70
C HIS A 265 3.18 -11.74 16.61
N ALA A 266 3.90 -11.38 15.57
CA ALA A 266 3.31 -10.79 14.37
C ALA A 266 2.81 -11.89 13.46
N SER A 267 1.59 -11.76 12.97
CA SER A 267 1.03 -12.65 11.96
C SER A 267 0.53 -11.84 10.77
N MET A 268 0.58 -12.45 9.61
CA MET A 268 -0.09 -11.95 8.41
C MET A 268 -1.22 -12.89 8.02
N ILE A 269 -2.33 -12.30 7.61
CA ILE A 269 -3.48 -13.01 7.09
C ILE A 269 -3.69 -12.55 5.66
N ILE A 270 -3.85 -13.49 4.75
CA ILE A 270 -4.33 -13.22 3.39
C ILE A 270 -5.76 -13.76 3.31
N TRP A 271 -6.69 -12.87 3.00
CA TRP A 271 -8.11 -13.14 3.03
C TRP A 271 -8.78 -12.76 1.71
N GLU A 272 -9.58 -13.69 1.17
CA GLU A 272 -10.44 -13.45 0.03
C GLU A 272 -11.90 -13.32 0.49
N PRO A 273 -12.44 -12.10 0.67
CA PRO A 273 -13.78 -11.89 1.25
C PRO A 273 -14.94 -12.52 0.48
N HIS A 274 -14.75 -12.84 -0.80
CA HIS A 274 -15.77 -13.47 -1.63
C HIS A 274 -15.86 -14.99 -1.42
N ALA A 275 -14.77 -15.62 -1.03
CA ALA A 275 -14.72 -17.04 -0.75
C ALA A 275 -14.96 -17.28 0.75
N THR A 276 -15.85 -18.23 1.07
CA THR A 276 -16.26 -18.50 2.46
C THR A 276 -15.10 -18.99 3.33
N ASP A 277 -14.16 -19.71 2.76
CA ASP A 277 -13.11 -20.44 3.53
C ASP A 277 -11.68 -20.13 3.09
N LYS A 278 -11.47 -19.12 2.24
CA LYS A 278 -10.14 -18.75 1.79
C LYS A 278 -9.52 -17.68 2.69
N LEU A 279 -9.06 -18.13 3.83
CA LEU A 279 -8.26 -17.37 4.76
C LEU A 279 -7.04 -18.20 5.16
N ARG A 280 -5.84 -17.67 4.93
CA ARG A 280 -4.60 -18.25 5.43
C ARG A 280 -3.92 -17.26 6.35
N GLN A 281 -3.54 -17.73 7.53
CA GLN A 281 -2.77 -16.99 8.52
C GLN A 281 -1.41 -17.64 8.70
N GLN A 282 -0.39 -16.82 8.87
CA GLN A 282 0.96 -17.26 9.16
C GLN A 282 1.69 -16.29 10.06
N ASP A 283 2.42 -16.82 11.02
CA ASP A 283 3.32 -16.04 11.86
C ASP A 283 4.53 -15.56 11.06
N VAL A 284 4.93 -14.32 11.30
CA VAL A 284 6.03 -13.69 10.59
C VAL A 284 7.19 -13.46 11.56
N GLY A 285 8.36 -13.97 11.16
CA GLY A 285 9.57 -13.86 11.96
C GLY A 285 9.71 -14.97 13.01
N ARG A 286 10.93 -15.14 13.53
CA ARG A 286 11.29 -16.15 14.55
C ARG A 286 11.35 -15.58 15.96
N GLY A 287 10.66 -14.49 16.24
CA GLY A 287 10.75 -13.82 17.54
C GLY A 287 9.52 -13.01 17.85
N ARG A 288 9.63 -12.13 18.81
CA ARG A 288 8.58 -11.18 19.16
C ARG A 288 8.70 -9.94 18.31
N TYR A 289 7.89 -9.88 17.26
CA TYR A 289 7.85 -8.75 16.33
C TYR A 289 6.47 -8.10 16.29
N SER A 290 6.42 -6.83 15.89
CA SER A 290 5.22 -6.15 15.42
C SER A 290 5.37 -5.87 13.93
N ILE A 291 4.34 -6.13 13.14
CA ILE A 291 4.26 -5.58 11.78
C ILE A 291 3.75 -4.15 11.93
N ASP A 292 4.59 -3.18 11.65
CA ASP A 292 4.22 -1.77 11.77
C ASP A 292 3.60 -1.20 10.48
N ALA A 293 4.01 -1.74 9.33
CA ALA A 293 3.42 -1.41 8.04
C ALA A 293 3.49 -2.61 7.07
N MET A 294 2.51 -2.70 6.19
CA MET A 294 2.39 -3.77 5.19
C MET A 294 1.94 -3.18 3.85
N ARG A 295 2.66 -3.46 2.76
CA ARG A 295 2.32 -2.95 1.42
C ARG A 295 2.59 -3.99 0.35
N PHE A 296 1.63 -4.19 -0.56
CA PHE A 296 1.89 -4.89 -1.81
C PHE A 296 2.54 -3.95 -2.82
N ASN A 297 3.57 -4.44 -3.50
CA ASN A 297 4.15 -3.70 -4.61
C ASN A 297 3.23 -3.78 -5.84
N ASN A 298 2.87 -2.64 -6.42
CA ASN A 298 1.94 -2.54 -7.54
C ASN A 298 2.48 -3.16 -8.85
N LYS A 299 3.80 -3.26 -9.00
CA LYS A 299 4.46 -3.77 -10.21
C LYS A 299 4.72 -5.28 -10.15
N THR A 300 5.07 -5.80 -8.99
CA THR A 300 5.48 -7.20 -8.83
C THR A 300 4.46 -8.05 -8.07
N GLY A 301 3.54 -7.44 -7.33
CA GLY A 301 2.64 -8.16 -6.43
C GLY A 301 3.34 -8.74 -5.19
N GLU A 302 4.64 -8.46 -5.00
CA GLU A 302 5.37 -8.86 -3.80
C GLU A 302 4.83 -8.12 -2.58
N LEU A 303 4.78 -8.81 -1.45
CA LEU A 303 4.37 -8.25 -0.18
C LEU A 303 5.60 -7.78 0.61
N LEU A 304 5.63 -6.51 0.97
CA LEU A 304 6.64 -5.92 1.83
C LEU A 304 6.07 -5.73 3.25
N LEU A 305 6.81 -6.19 4.23
CA LEU A 305 6.53 -6.04 5.65
C LEU A 305 7.63 -5.22 6.32
N SER A 306 7.24 -4.30 7.19
CA SER A 306 8.13 -3.66 8.16
C SER A 306 7.93 -4.32 9.52
N LEU A 307 8.95 -4.99 10.02
CA LEU A 307 8.96 -5.68 11.30
C LEU A 307 9.74 -4.86 12.33
N TRP A 308 9.18 -4.70 13.52
CA TRP A 308 9.85 -4.08 14.66
C TRP A 308 10.01 -5.07 15.80
N SER A 309 11.24 -5.26 16.28
CA SER A 309 11.52 -6.16 17.40
C SER A 309 10.88 -5.67 18.71
N LEU A 310 10.13 -6.52 19.37
CA LEU A 310 9.50 -6.30 20.65
C LEU A 310 10.28 -6.94 21.82
N ASP A 311 11.37 -7.66 21.54
CA ASP A 311 12.18 -8.28 22.55
C ASP A 311 12.88 -7.22 23.40
N VAL A 312 12.76 -7.36 24.71
CA VAL A 312 13.32 -6.42 25.70
C VAL A 312 14.73 -6.82 26.11
N ASN A 313 15.09 -8.09 25.95
CA ASN A 313 16.31 -8.69 26.47
C ASN A 313 17.45 -8.82 25.44
N VAL A 314 17.30 -8.17 24.28
CA VAL A 314 18.37 -8.19 23.27
C VAL A 314 19.44 -7.18 23.67
N PRO A 315 20.73 -7.58 23.76
CA PRO A 315 21.82 -6.68 24.15
C PRO A 315 22.14 -5.59 23.13
N TYR A 316 21.49 -5.61 21.96
CA TYR A 316 21.67 -4.65 20.86
C TYR A 316 20.50 -3.68 20.76
N PRO A 317 20.71 -2.47 20.21
CA PRO A 317 19.63 -1.54 19.96
C PRO A 317 18.59 -2.19 19.04
N LYS A 318 17.32 -2.00 19.37
CA LYS A 318 16.20 -2.48 18.56
C LYS A 318 16.29 -1.90 17.16
N SER A 319 16.05 -2.72 16.15
CA SER A 319 16.04 -2.30 14.75
C SER A 319 14.79 -2.73 14.03
N SER A 320 14.43 -2.01 12.98
CA SER A 320 13.42 -2.43 12.02
C SER A 320 14.04 -3.34 10.96
N GLU A 321 13.23 -4.28 10.50
CA GLU A 321 13.56 -5.17 9.40
C GLU A 321 12.54 -4.97 8.26
N LEU A 322 13.03 -4.95 7.03
CA LEU A 322 12.21 -4.98 5.82
C LEU A 322 12.25 -6.38 5.24
N VAL A 323 11.11 -7.02 5.12
CA VAL A 323 10.99 -8.39 4.60
C VAL A 323 10.10 -8.36 3.37
N VAL A 324 10.60 -8.86 2.25
CA VAL A 324 9.86 -8.97 0.99
C VAL A 324 9.50 -10.43 0.75
N MET A 325 8.21 -10.68 0.59
CA MET A 325 7.67 -12.01 0.41
C MET A 325 7.01 -12.15 -0.96
N SER A 326 7.26 -13.26 -1.62
CA SER A 326 6.57 -13.64 -2.86
C SER A 326 5.38 -14.56 -2.60
N ASN A 327 5.38 -15.20 -1.44
CA ASN A 327 4.35 -16.11 -0.98
C ASN A 327 4.49 -16.27 0.55
N PHE A 328 3.61 -17.00 1.20
CA PHE A 328 3.64 -17.21 2.65
C PHE A 328 4.99 -17.73 3.16
N ASP A 329 5.59 -18.68 2.47
CA ASP A 329 6.77 -19.40 2.93
C ASP A 329 8.06 -18.92 2.25
N THR A 330 7.99 -17.93 1.35
CA THR A 330 9.12 -17.53 0.53
C THR A 330 9.45 -16.06 0.70
N VAL A 331 10.49 -15.80 1.48
CA VAL A 331 11.16 -14.50 1.55
C VAL A 331 12.10 -14.38 0.35
N VAL A 332 11.94 -13.34 -0.46
CA VAL A 332 12.73 -13.11 -1.68
C VAL A 332 13.76 -12.01 -1.53
N ASP A 333 13.61 -11.18 -0.51
CA ASP A 333 14.55 -10.12 -0.16
C ASP A 333 14.38 -9.74 1.31
N HIS A 334 15.47 -9.32 1.93
CA HIS A 334 15.47 -8.95 3.34
C HIS A 334 16.53 -7.89 3.60
N TRP A 335 16.22 -6.92 4.44
CA TRP A 335 17.17 -5.91 4.92
C TRP A 335 16.93 -5.63 6.40
N GLY A 336 17.99 -5.48 7.16
CA GLY A 336 17.90 -5.07 8.55
C GLY A 336 18.20 -6.16 9.56
N GLU A 337 18.97 -7.20 9.23
CA GLU A 337 19.43 -8.17 10.23
C GLU A 337 20.10 -7.43 11.40
N SER A 338 19.49 -7.55 12.55
CA SER A 338 19.85 -7.24 13.96
C SER A 338 20.88 -6.13 14.30
N HIS A 339 21.62 -5.57 13.36
CA HIS A 339 22.75 -4.67 13.64
C HIS A 339 22.78 -3.37 12.82
N THR A 340 21.80 -3.10 12.00
CA THR A 340 21.85 -1.98 11.05
C THR A 340 21.52 -0.62 11.65
N GLY A 341 21.00 -0.59 12.88
CA GLY A 341 20.63 0.68 13.54
C GLY A 341 19.44 1.39 12.92
N LEU A 342 18.71 0.77 11.97
CA LEU A 342 17.48 1.35 11.43
C LEU A 342 16.43 1.44 12.51
N ASN A 343 16.01 2.64 12.81
CA ASN A 343 14.97 2.88 13.80
C ASN A 343 13.60 2.41 13.28
N ARG A 344 12.60 2.44 14.14
CA ARG A 344 11.26 1.95 13.88
C ARG A 344 10.64 2.62 12.66
N ILE A 345 10.42 1.86 11.61
CA ILE A 345 9.67 2.30 10.43
C ILE A 345 8.19 2.34 10.80
N ARG A 346 7.57 3.50 10.68
CA ARG A 346 6.17 3.73 11.05
C ARG A 346 5.23 3.76 9.84
N THR A 347 5.72 4.15 8.68
CA THR A 347 4.96 4.15 7.44
C THR A 347 5.85 3.89 6.23
N MET A 348 5.23 3.35 5.18
CA MET A 348 5.87 3.02 3.92
C MET A 348 4.96 3.37 2.75
N VAL A 349 5.55 3.87 1.67
CA VAL A 349 4.85 4.11 0.41
C VAL A 349 5.74 3.77 -0.78
N PHE A 350 5.18 3.11 -1.79
CA PHE A 350 5.88 2.87 -3.05
C PHE A 350 5.76 4.07 -3.99
N SER A 351 6.80 4.26 -4.81
CA SER A 351 6.68 5.13 -5.99
C SER A 351 5.60 4.58 -6.94
N PRO A 352 5.00 5.44 -7.78
CA PRO A 352 3.93 5.02 -8.70
C PRO A 352 4.34 3.88 -9.63
N ASP A 353 5.61 3.86 -10.05
CA ASP A 353 6.19 2.81 -10.89
C ASP A 353 6.63 1.55 -10.12
N GLY A 354 6.50 1.54 -8.79
CA GLY A 354 6.87 0.43 -7.92
C GLY A 354 8.38 0.17 -7.83
N THR A 355 9.24 1.07 -8.33
CA THR A 355 10.70 0.86 -8.35
C THR A 355 11.39 1.38 -7.11
N LYS A 356 10.80 2.34 -6.43
CA LYS A 356 11.31 2.94 -5.20
C LYS A 356 10.35 2.69 -4.03
N LEU A 357 10.90 2.71 -2.84
CA LEU A 357 10.17 2.65 -1.59
C LEU A 357 10.61 3.82 -0.73
N ALA A 358 9.66 4.58 -0.19
CA ALA A 358 9.91 5.57 0.84
C ALA A 358 9.47 5.01 2.20
N THR A 359 10.30 5.15 3.21
CA THR A 359 10.01 4.75 4.60
C THR A 359 10.26 5.93 5.53
N ALA A 360 9.32 6.20 6.43
CA ALA A 360 9.52 7.19 7.49
C ALA A 360 9.76 6.48 8.83
N THR A 361 10.82 6.86 9.52
CA THR A 361 11.29 6.24 10.76
C THR A 361 10.96 7.07 11.98
N ALA A 362 11.00 6.48 13.16
CA ALA A 362 10.69 7.16 14.42
C ALA A 362 11.77 8.15 14.87
N ASP A 363 12.96 8.12 14.28
CA ASP A 363 14.05 9.07 14.48
C ASP A 363 14.07 10.21 13.45
N GLU A 364 12.93 10.43 12.79
CA GLU A 364 12.70 11.57 11.90
C GLU A 364 13.43 11.48 10.56
N ASP A 365 13.80 10.26 10.12
CA ASP A 365 14.38 10.02 8.81
C ASP A 365 13.32 9.58 7.79
N LEU A 366 13.39 10.17 6.59
CA LEU A 366 12.73 9.70 5.39
C LEU A 366 13.75 9.03 4.48
N ILE A 367 13.70 7.71 4.40
CA ILE A 367 14.67 6.93 3.66
C ILE A 367 14.04 6.44 2.37
N ILE A 368 14.71 6.71 1.25
CA ILE A 368 14.29 6.23 -0.07
C ILE A 368 15.19 5.05 -0.48
N TRP A 369 14.57 3.94 -0.78
CA TRP A 369 15.22 2.69 -1.15
C TRP A 369 15.06 2.39 -2.63
N ASN A 370 16.07 1.77 -3.22
CA ASN A 370 15.94 1.11 -4.52
C ASN A 370 15.25 -0.24 -4.32
N PHE A 371 13.95 -0.29 -4.59
CA PHE A 371 13.17 -1.52 -4.41
C PHE A 371 13.28 -2.48 -5.60
N LEU A 372 13.27 -1.95 -6.81
CA LEU A 372 13.52 -2.70 -8.04
C LEU A 372 14.54 -1.94 -8.91
N PRO A 373 15.43 -2.66 -9.60
CA PRO A 373 16.39 -2.01 -10.47
C PRO A 373 15.68 -1.31 -11.62
N ASN A 374 16.12 -0.09 -11.92
CA ASN A 374 15.69 0.59 -13.12
C ASN A 374 16.23 -0.20 -14.33
N ASP A 375 15.33 -0.79 -15.12
CA ASP A 375 15.67 -1.48 -16.36
C ASP A 375 16.21 -0.54 -17.47
N TYR A 376 16.36 0.74 -17.18
CA TYR A 376 16.88 1.75 -18.11
C TYR A 376 18.23 1.35 -18.70
N LYS A 377 19.12 0.77 -17.90
CA LYS A 377 20.41 0.25 -18.40
C LYS A 377 20.23 -0.95 -19.31
N LYS A 378 19.24 -1.81 -19.08
CA LYS A 378 18.91 -2.96 -19.94
C LYS A 378 18.22 -2.52 -21.23
N ILE A 379 17.36 -1.51 -21.17
CA ILE A 379 16.71 -0.93 -22.35
C ILE A 379 17.74 -0.25 -23.25
N LEU A 380 18.67 0.51 -22.68
CA LEU A 380 19.80 1.11 -23.43
C LEU A 380 20.77 0.04 -23.95
N ALA A 381 21.08 -1.01 -23.19
CA ALA A 381 21.91 -2.12 -23.66
C ALA A 381 21.20 -2.90 -24.77
N ARG A 382 19.89 -3.19 -24.65
CA ARG A 382 19.12 -3.82 -25.73
C ARG A 382 19.06 -2.93 -26.98
N LYS A 383 18.86 -1.61 -26.84
CA LYS A 383 18.91 -0.67 -27.96
C LYS A 383 20.29 -0.62 -28.64
N LYS A 384 21.38 -0.83 -27.89
CA LYS A 384 22.72 -0.95 -28.45
C LYS A 384 23.00 -2.27 -29.18
N PHE A 385 22.32 -3.36 -28.78
CA PHE A 385 22.49 -4.70 -29.38
C PHE A 385 21.55 -4.96 -30.58
N THR A 386 20.49 -4.19 -30.75
CA THR A 386 19.59 -4.27 -31.92
C THR A 386 19.93 -3.18 -32.93
N ALA A 387 21.21 -2.97 -33.18
CA ALA A 387 21.65 -1.96 -34.08
C ALA A 387 21.55 -2.38 -35.56
N PHE A 388 20.36 -2.21 -36.13
CA PHE A 388 20.29 -1.69 -37.49
C PHE A 388 20.13 -0.15 -37.33
N PRO A 389 21.09 0.66 -37.83
CA PRO A 389 21.10 2.12 -37.66
C PRO A 389 19.80 2.80 -38.13
N GLN A 390 19.15 2.24 -39.14
CA GLN A 390 17.91 2.76 -39.70
C GLN A 390 16.66 2.60 -38.79
N PHE A 391 16.68 1.67 -37.85
CA PHE A 391 15.58 1.50 -36.90
C PHE A 391 15.70 2.39 -35.67
N LEU A 392 16.90 2.84 -35.33
CA LEU A 392 17.16 3.69 -34.19
C LEU A 392 16.66 5.14 -34.41
N ASP A 393 16.70 5.62 -35.64
CA ASP A 393 16.23 6.95 -35.98
C ASP A 393 14.69 7.08 -35.91
N ILE A 394 13.97 6.03 -36.27
CA ILE A 394 12.49 6.02 -36.22
C ILE A 394 11.98 5.99 -34.79
N CYS A 395 12.68 5.30 -33.88
CA CYS A 395 12.29 5.22 -32.47
C CYS A 395 12.71 6.41 -31.61
N SER A 396 13.73 7.17 -32.06
CA SER A 396 14.23 8.35 -31.33
C SER A 396 13.43 9.62 -31.61
N TYR A 397 12.69 9.69 -32.72
CA TYR A 397 11.95 10.90 -33.11
C TYR A 397 10.46 10.90 -32.73
N GLY A 398 9.98 9.95 -31.96
CA GLY A 398 8.62 10.02 -31.35
C GLY A 398 7.48 10.24 -32.34
N TYR A 399 7.62 9.80 -33.59
CA TYR A 399 6.52 9.88 -34.55
C TYR A 399 5.43 8.88 -34.16
N THR A 400 4.38 9.39 -33.55
CA THR A 400 3.08 8.75 -33.52
C THR A 400 2.62 8.57 -34.97
N ILE A 401 2.45 7.34 -35.41
CA ILE A 401 1.74 7.03 -36.63
C ILE A 401 0.31 7.56 -36.45
N ARG A 402 -0.07 8.48 -37.34
CA ARG A 402 -1.47 8.95 -37.46
C ARG A 402 -2.36 7.88 -38.03
#